data_2d519e95ef11debeb97600f91714861d
#
_entry.id   2d519e95ef11debeb97600f91714861d
#
_cell.length_a   1.000
_cell.length_b   1.000
_cell.length_c   1.000
_cell.angle_alpha   90.00
_cell.angle_beta   90.00
_cell.angle_gamma   90.00
#
_symmetry.space_group_name_H-M   'P 1'
#
loop_
_entity.id
_entity.type
_entity.pdbx_description
1 polymer ?
#
loop_
_entity_poly.entity_id
_entity_poly.type
_entity_poly.pdbx_seq_one_letter_code
_entity_poly.pdbx_strand_id
1 'polypeptide(L)'
;MRYILHDHIGSANHGCEALVRTVSKLLGPGRTVLLSEAPEEDARYGVARPLVVQDVRPARSDVIRKSSPAFWSAYLRLKLLNDYTALDVLPYRAALQTLTRDDILVSIGGDVYCYEDMQKHIRLHNLARRYAGGSILLGCSIEPKLLRSKALLRDLTAFDRITARETQTLHALQSAGLRNVSFCPDSAFLLEPRGAEIPEVFQPHNTVGINVSPLLLRRARNAKLILGNLIALIDTILRTTDSAVALIPHAVQNGNDDRDPLKELYAAFQDSGRVCLIKDQSASQLKSIIALCSSFIGARTHAVIAAYSSGVPTLALGYSVKAKGLAEDIFGVDTPYVLPIENIANETAVTCRWIRLRIHAPEITKTLRAKTAAYEDALKAFRRTLQEGKDGKTARNAASAVL
;
A
#
# COMPACT_ATOMS: atom_id res chain seq x y z
N MET A 1 -12.36 -2.78 -24.33
CA MET A 1 -11.25 -2.26 -23.52
C MET A 1 -11.49 -2.67 -22.07
N ARG A 2 -10.58 -3.46 -21.51
CA ARG A 2 -10.56 -3.89 -20.10
C ARG A 2 -9.33 -3.29 -19.43
N TYR A 3 -9.39 -3.10 -18.12
CA TYR A 3 -8.25 -2.78 -17.28
C TYR A 3 -7.80 -4.04 -16.56
N ILE A 4 -6.54 -4.40 -16.72
CA ILE A 4 -5.95 -5.61 -16.16
C ILE A 4 -5.05 -5.20 -14.99
N LEU A 5 -5.55 -5.33 -13.77
CA LEU A 5 -4.80 -5.04 -12.55
C LEU A 5 -3.80 -6.15 -12.29
N HIS A 6 -2.56 -5.78 -11.98
CA HIS A 6 -1.49 -6.70 -11.65
C HIS A 6 -0.60 -6.14 -10.51
N ASP A 7 0.43 -6.85 -10.13
CA ASP A 7 1.27 -6.57 -8.95
C ASP A 7 0.51 -6.67 -7.62
N HIS A 8 -0.52 -7.50 -7.58
CA HIS A 8 -1.31 -7.79 -6.39
C HIS A 8 -0.90 -9.14 -5.79
N ILE A 9 -0.38 -9.11 -4.58
CA ILE A 9 0.17 -10.28 -3.88
C ILE A 9 -0.82 -10.95 -2.93
N GLY A 10 -2.07 -10.46 -2.87
CA GLY A 10 -3.14 -10.99 -2.03
C GLY A 10 -3.71 -9.96 -1.05
N SER A 11 -4.98 -10.18 -0.70
CA SER A 11 -5.76 -9.28 0.17
C SER A 11 -5.50 -9.46 1.66
N ALA A 12 -4.72 -10.48 2.09
CA ALA A 12 -4.22 -10.58 3.46
C ALA A 12 -3.22 -9.46 3.80
N ASN A 13 -2.75 -8.70 2.80
CA ASN A 13 -2.24 -7.36 2.96
C ASN A 13 -3.37 -6.37 2.68
N HIS A 14 -3.99 -5.83 3.74
CA HIS A 14 -5.15 -4.93 3.63
C HIS A 14 -4.81 -3.62 2.91
N GLY A 15 -3.53 -3.27 2.79
CA GLY A 15 -3.09 -2.19 1.92
C GLY A 15 -3.28 -2.52 0.44
N CYS A 16 -2.89 -3.73 0.01
CA CYS A 16 -3.13 -4.21 -1.35
C CYS A 16 -4.64 -4.37 -1.62
N GLU A 17 -5.40 -4.88 -0.65
CA GLU A 17 -6.86 -4.95 -0.71
C GLU A 17 -7.48 -3.56 -0.93
N ALA A 18 -7.05 -2.56 -0.14
CA ALA A 18 -7.54 -1.19 -0.25
C ALA A 18 -7.28 -0.61 -1.65
N LEU A 19 -6.06 -0.78 -2.17
CA LEU A 19 -5.70 -0.33 -3.52
C LEU A 19 -6.56 -1.00 -4.59
N VAL A 20 -6.70 -2.32 -4.57
CA VAL A 20 -7.53 -3.04 -5.57
C VAL A 20 -8.97 -2.56 -5.54
N ARG A 21 -9.58 -2.42 -4.36
CA ARG A 21 -10.97 -1.93 -4.22
C ARG A 21 -11.14 -0.53 -4.80
N THR A 22 -10.24 0.38 -4.46
CA THR A 22 -10.36 1.79 -4.83
C THR A 22 -9.98 2.02 -6.29
N VAL A 23 -8.92 1.37 -6.79
CA VAL A 23 -8.55 1.41 -8.22
C VAL A 23 -9.65 0.82 -9.09
N SER A 24 -10.21 -0.33 -8.71
CA SER A 24 -11.34 -0.92 -9.43
C SER A 24 -12.54 0.02 -9.50
N LYS A 25 -12.86 0.70 -8.39
CA LYS A 25 -13.94 1.70 -8.36
C LYS A 25 -13.64 2.89 -9.28
N LEU A 26 -12.38 3.35 -9.34
CA LEU A 26 -11.93 4.42 -10.24
C LEU A 26 -12.06 4.02 -11.72
N LEU A 27 -11.63 2.82 -12.07
CA LEU A 27 -11.58 2.34 -13.45
C LEU A 27 -12.94 1.83 -13.96
N GLY A 28 -13.84 1.44 -13.06
CA GLY A 28 -15.14 0.84 -13.32
C GLY A 28 -15.08 -0.69 -13.18
N PRO A 29 -15.82 -1.26 -12.20
CA PRO A 29 -15.70 -2.67 -11.83
C PRO A 29 -16.07 -3.65 -12.96
N GLY A 30 -17.03 -3.31 -13.81
CA GLY A 30 -17.42 -4.16 -14.94
C GLY A 30 -16.39 -4.25 -16.09
N ARG A 31 -15.28 -3.51 -16.00
CA ARG A 31 -14.19 -3.50 -17.00
C ARG A 31 -12.84 -3.87 -16.41
N THR A 32 -12.80 -4.27 -15.16
CA THR A 32 -11.57 -4.50 -14.41
C THR A 32 -11.43 -5.99 -14.13
N VAL A 33 -10.28 -6.54 -14.48
CA VAL A 33 -9.86 -7.92 -14.18
C VAL A 33 -8.66 -7.82 -13.25
N LEU A 34 -8.67 -8.57 -12.15
CA LEU A 34 -7.55 -8.66 -11.22
C LEU A 34 -6.77 -9.94 -11.48
N LEU A 35 -5.49 -9.81 -11.76
CA LEU A 35 -4.54 -10.93 -11.75
C LEU A 35 -4.07 -11.14 -10.31
N SER A 36 -4.43 -12.27 -9.70
CA SER A 36 -4.17 -12.54 -8.28
C SER A 36 -3.27 -13.74 -8.08
N GLU A 37 -2.26 -13.60 -7.23
CA GLU A 37 -1.43 -14.69 -6.73
C GLU A 37 -2.08 -15.41 -5.51
N ALA A 38 -3.16 -14.84 -4.92
CA ALA A 38 -3.85 -15.38 -3.75
C ALA A 38 -5.39 -15.18 -3.84
N PRO A 39 -6.06 -15.78 -4.83
CA PRO A 39 -7.50 -15.55 -5.06
C PRO A 39 -8.40 -16.00 -3.91
N GLU A 40 -7.95 -16.93 -3.05
CA GLU A 40 -8.69 -17.33 -1.84
C GLU A 40 -8.73 -16.20 -0.81
N GLU A 41 -7.63 -15.43 -0.67
CA GLU A 41 -7.61 -14.25 0.19
C GLU A 41 -8.56 -13.18 -0.36
N ASP A 42 -8.54 -12.96 -1.67
CA ASP A 42 -9.43 -12.00 -2.33
C ASP A 42 -10.91 -12.38 -2.15
N ALA A 43 -11.22 -13.67 -2.24
CA ALA A 43 -12.57 -14.18 -1.97
C ALA A 43 -12.95 -14.02 -0.49
N ARG A 44 -12.05 -14.36 0.44
CA ARG A 44 -12.25 -14.23 1.89
C ARG A 44 -12.62 -12.83 2.31
N TYR A 45 -11.93 -11.82 1.78
CA TYR A 45 -12.21 -10.41 2.09
C TYR A 45 -13.25 -9.76 1.17
N GLY A 46 -13.85 -10.53 0.25
CA GLY A 46 -14.92 -10.07 -0.63
C GLY A 46 -14.47 -9.10 -1.72
N VAL A 47 -13.23 -9.20 -2.18
CA VAL A 47 -12.70 -8.46 -3.32
C VAL A 47 -13.21 -9.03 -4.63
N ALA A 48 -13.44 -10.35 -4.70
CA ALA A 48 -13.95 -11.06 -5.86
C ALA A 48 -15.38 -10.65 -6.29
N ARG A 49 -16.01 -9.74 -5.59
CA ARG A 49 -17.30 -9.13 -5.95
C ARG A 49 -17.20 -7.62 -5.73
N PRO A 50 -17.20 -6.79 -6.77
CA PRO A 50 -17.67 -6.98 -8.16
C PRO A 50 -16.56 -7.25 -9.20
N LEU A 51 -15.34 -7.62 -8.81
CA LEU A 51 -14.22 -7.86 -9.72
C LEU A 51 -14.21 -9.27 -10.29
N VAL A 52 -13.76 -9.39 -11.54
CA VAL A 52 -13.32 -10.69 -12.08
C VAL A 52 -11.90 -10.92 -11.58
N VAL A 53 -11.73 -11.91 -10.71
CA VAL A 53 -10.41 -12.34 -10.21
C VAL A 53 -9.94 -13.51 -11.06
N GLN A 54 -8.78 -13.37 -11.68
CA GLN A 54 -8.10 -14.42 -12.42
C GLN A 54 -6.94 -14.95 -11.58
N ASP A 55 -6.99 -16.25 -11.26
CA ASP A 55 -5.89 -16.96 -10.61
C ASP A 55 -4.69 -17.04 -11.55
N VAL A 56 -3.55 -16.51 -11.14
CA VAL A 56 -2.32 -16.55 -11.92
C VAL A 56 -1.30 -17.54 -11.36
N ARG A 57 -1.64 -18.30 -10.33
CA ARG A 57 -0.74 -19.33 -9.82
C ARG A 57 -0.54 -20.42 -10.89
N PRO A 58 0.69 -20.93 -11.04
CA PRO A 58 0.96 -21.98 -12.01
C PRO A 58 0.13 -23.22 -11.66
N ALA A 59 -0.71 -23.66 -12.59
CA ALA A 59 -1.36 -24.95 -12.46
C ALA A 59 -0.29 -26.07 -12.43
N ARG A 60 -0.58 -27.21 -11.79
CA ARG A 60 0.33 -28.37 -11.80
C ARG A 60 0.70 -28.81 -13.23
N SER A 61 -0.17 -28.58 -14.21
CA SER A 61 0.04 -28.80 -15.63
C SER A 61 1.07 -27.86 -16.27
N ASP A 62 1.24 -26.65 -15.70
CA ASP A 62 2.12 -25.58 -16.24
C ASP A 62 3.56 -25.71 -15.73
N VAL A 63 3.82 -26.65 -14.81
CA VAL A 63 5.18 -26.99 -14.40
C VAL A 63 5.94 -27.46 -15.63
N ILE A 64 6.94 -26.69 -16.03
CA ILE A 64 7.79 -27.03 -17.16
C ILE A 64 8.42 -28.40 -16.86
N ARG A 65 7.97 -29.43 -17.58
CA ARG A 65 8.45 -30.80 -17.35
C ARG A 65 9.94 -30.87 -17.60
N LYS A 66 10.71 -31.52 -16.71
CA LYS A 66 12.16 -31.70 -16.86
C LYS A 66 12.56 -32.35 -18.20
N SER A 67 11.65 -33.06 -18.84
CA SER A 67 11.81 -33.68 -20.17
C SER A 67 11.60 -32.71 -21.33
N SER A 68 11.14 -31.47 -21.11
CA SER A 68 10.85 -30.52 -22.19
C SER A 68 12.05 -29.70 -22.62
N PRO A 69 12.22 -29.37 -23.91
CA PRO A 69 13.23 -28.43 -24.37
C PRO A 69 13.14 -27.06 -23.71
N ALA A 70 11.92 -26.64 -23.38
CA ALA A 70 11.65 -25.38 -22.67
C ALA A 70 12.27 -25.36 -21.26
N PHE A 71 12.23 -26.50 -20.53
CA PHE A 71 12.89 -26.64 -19.24
C PHE A 71 14.41 -26.44 -19.37
N TRP A 72 15.03 -27.12 -20.30
CA TRP A 72 16.48 -27.05 -20.49
C TRP A 72 16.92 -25.68 -20.96
N SER A 73 16.15 -25.02 -21.83
CA SER A 73 16.40 -23.64 -22.23
C SER A 73 16.32 -22.67 -21.04
N ALA A 74 15.28 -22.79 -20.20
CA ALA A 74 15.13 -21.97 -19.01
C ALA A 74 16.25 -22.27 -17.97
N TYR A 75 16.58 -23.54 -17.79
CA TYR A 75 17.65 -23.98 -16.88
C TYR A 75 19.04 -23.47 -17.31
N LEU A 76 19.36 -23.55 -18.61
CA LEU A 76 20.62 -23.04 -19.14
C LEU A 76 20.70 -21.51 -19.01
N ARG A 77 19.60 -20.80 -19.31
CA ARG A 77 19.54 -19.34 -19.09
C ARG A 77 19.72 -18.96 -17.65
N LEU A 78 19.07 -19.68 -16.73
CA LEU A 78 19.25 -19.47 -15.29
C LEU A 78 20.70 -19.68 -14.86
N LYS A 79 21.32 -20.81 -15.29
CA LYS A 79 22.68 -21.17 -14.87
C LYS A 79 23.77 -20.32 -15.51
N LEU A 80 23.62 -19.98 -16.80
CA LEU A 80 24.68 -19.29 -17.55
C LEU A 80 24.50 -17.76 -17.55
N LEU A 81 23.26 -17.28 -17.52
CA LEU A 81 22.94 -15.85 -17.67
C LEU A 81 22.30 -15.26 -16.43
N ASN A 82 22.10 -16.03 -15.37
CA ASN A 82 21.33 -15.63 -14.17
C ASN A 82 19.94 -15.06 -14.52
N ASP A 83 19.31 -15.60 -15.59
CA ASP A 83 18.04 -15.12 -16.13
C ASP A 83 16.85 -15.87 -15.52
N TYR A 84 16.17 -15.21 -14.59
CA TYR A 84 14.99 -15.73 -13.89
C TYR A 84 13.68 -15.52 -14.65
N THR A 85 13.70 -14.95 -15.87
CA THR A 85 12.49 -14.55 -16.61
C THR A 85 11.47 -15.67 -16.74
N ALA A 86 11.92 -16.90 -17.04
CA ALA A 86 11.01 -18.02 -17.21
C ALA A 86 10.28 -18.40 -15.91
N LEU A 87 10.92 -18.25 -14.75
CA LEU A 87 10.32 -18.54 -13.44
C LEU A 87 9.38 -17.42 -13.00
N ASP A 88 9.83 -16.16 -13.11
CA ASP A 88 9.06 -15.00 -12.65
C ASP A 88 7.78 -14.77 -13.45
N VAL A 89 7.79 -15.14 -14.74
CA VAL A 89 6.68 -14.92 -15.65
C VAL A 89 5.75 -16.14 -15.75
N LEU A 90 6.22 -17.32 -15.32
CA LEU A 90 5.44 -18.55 -15.40
C LEU A 90 4.02 -18.44 -14.80
N PRO A 91 3.83 -17.84 -13.61
CA PRO A 91 2.52 -17.66 -13.01
C PRO A 91 1.54 -16.87 -13.90
N TYR A 92 2.04 -15.93 -14.65
CA TYR A 92 1.23 -15.01 -15.44
C TYR A 92 1.02 -15.47 -16.90
N ARG A 93 1.69 -16.56 -17.33
CA ARG A 93 1.73 -16.95 -18.74
C ARG A 93 0.35 -17.18 -19.35
N ALA A 94 -0.52 -17.92 -18.66
CA ALA A 94 -1.88 -18.20 -19.12
C ALA A 94 -2.70 -16.90 -19.21
N ALA A 95 -2.61 -16.03 -18.21
CA ALA A 95 -3.28 -14.74 -18.18
C ALA A 95 -2.79 -13.83 -19.32
N LEU A 96 -1.47 -13.76 -19.55
CA LEU A 96 -0.89 -12.93 -20.60
C LEU A 96 -1.35 -13.36 -22.01
N GLN A 97 -1.59 -14.64 -22.23
CA GLN A 97 -2.11 -15.16 -23.51
C GLN A 97 -3.54 -14.73 -23.79
N THR A 98 -4.31 -14.34 -22.79
CA THR A 98 -5.69 -13.83 -22.96
C THR A 98 -5.77 -12.32 -23.20
N LEU A 99 -4.64 -11.61 -23.13
CA LEU A 99 -4.58 -10.17 -23.37
C LEU A 99 -4.72 -9.86 -24.86
N THR A 100 -5.31 -8.71 -25.12
CA THR A 100 -5.48 -8.16 -26.46
C THR A 100 -4.96 -6.70 -26.52
N ARG A 101 -4.83 -6.17 -27.71
CA ARG A 101 -4.46 -4.77 -27.93
C ARG A 101 -5.50 -3.75 -27.42
N ASP A 102 -6.69 -4.21 -27.03
CA ASP A 102 -7.71 -3.39 -26.41
C ASP A 102 -7.60 -3.36 -24.87
N ASP A 103 -6.70 -4.15 -24.29
CA ASP A 103 -6.52 -4.21 -22.85
C ASP A 103 -5.44 -3.21 -22.39
N ILE A 104 -5.67 -2.59 -21.23
CA ILE A 104 -4.72 -1.70 -20.56
C ILE A 104 -4.23 -2.37 -19.28
N LEU A 105 -2.94 -2.59 -19.20
CA LEU A 105 -2.29 -3.07 -17.99
C LEU A 105 -2.25 -1.94 -16.95
N VAL A 106 -2.61 -2.26 -15.73
CA VAL A 106 -2.55 -1.32 -14.60
C VAL A 106 -1.82 -1.97 -13.46
N SER A 107 -0.55 -1.60 -13.25
CA SER A 107 0.13 -1.88 -11.99
C SER A 107 -0.56 -1.08 -10.89
N ILE A 108 -1.02 -1.77 -9.83
CA ILE A 108 -1.70 -1.10 -8.71
C ILE A 108 -0.76 -0.19 -7.91
N GLY A 109 0.51 -0.13 -8.28
CA GLY A 109 1.49 0.77 -7.71
C GLY A 109 1.87 0.42 -6.27
N GLY A 110 1.70 1.39 -5.39
CA GLY A 110 2.13 1.21 -4.01
C GLY A 110 3.65 1.03 -3.90
N ASP A 111 4.08 -0.10 -3.39
CA ASP A 111 5.47 -0.38 -3.04
C ASP A 111 6.25 -1.18 -4.10
N VAL A 112 5.69 -1.39 -5.30
CA VAL A 112 6.28 -2.23 -6.37
C VAL A 112 7.74 -1.89 -6.67
N TYR A 113 8.10 -0.61 -6.64
CA TYR A 113 9.46 -0.11 -6.87
C TYR A 113 10.10 0.55 -5.64
N CYS A 114 9.60 0.26 -4.43
CA CYS A 114 10.18 0.80 -3.20
C CYS A 114 11.38 0.01 -2.69
N TYR A 115 11.59 -1.22 -3.19
CA TYR A 115 12.59 -2.16 -2.68
C TYR A 115 13.47 -2.69 -3.81
N GLU A 116 14.58 -3.33 -3.46
CA GLU A 116 15.57 -3.81 -4.44
C GLU A 116 15.09 -5.00 -5.29
N ASP A 117 14.06 -5.73 -4.84
CA ASP A 117 13.48 -6.89 -5.55
C ASP A 117 12.47 -6.47 -6.65
N MET A 118 12.88 -5.54 -7.51
CA MET A 118 12.06 -5.03 -8.61
C MET A 118 12.19 -5.82 -9.93
N GLN A 119 13.14 -6.73 -10.02
CA GLN A 119 13.45 -7.42 -11.29
C GLN A 119 12.30 -8.30 -11.77
N LYS A 120 11.56 -8.94 -10.85
CA LYS A 120 10.34 -9.71 -11.19
C LYS A 120 9.32 -8.82 -11.91
N HIS A 121 9.04 -7.65 -11.36
CA HIS A 121 8.09 -6.70 -11.92
C HIS A 121 8.53 -6.19 -13.30
N ILE A 122 9.80 -5.81 -13.45
CA ILE A 122 10.37 -5.37 -14.74
C ILE A 122 10.20 -6.47 -15.81
N ARG A 123 10.48 -7.73 -15.46
CA ARG A 123 10.36 -8.85 -16.40
C ARG A 123 8.90 -9.10 -16.79
N LEU A 124 7.98 -9.06 -15.83
CA LEU A 124 6.55 -9.19 -16.07
C LEU A 124 6.05 -8.07 -17.00
N HIS A 125 6.37 -6.82 -16.69
CA HIS A 125 5.96 -5.67 -17.49
C HIS A 125 6.49 -5.74 -18.93
N ASN A 126 7.76 -6.09 -19.10
CA ASN A 126 8.36 -6.24 -20.43
C ASN A 126 7.66 -7.31 -21.28
N LEU A 127 7.18 -8.39 -20.65
CA LEU A 127 6.45 -9.41 -21.38
C LEU A 127 4.99 -8.99 -21.63
N ALA A 128 4.30 -8.49 -20.62
CA ALA A 128 2.89 -8.14 -20.68
C ALA A 128 2.58 -7.06 -21.73
N ARG A 129 3.46 -6.05 -21.86
CA ARG A 129 3.35 -4.98 -22.87
C ARG A 129 3.39 -5.49 -24.31
N ARG A 130 3.88 -6.69 -24.57
CA ARG A 130 3.85 -7.28 -25.93
C ARG A 130 2.44 -7.65 -26.39
N TYR A 131 1.53 -7.88 -25.44
CA TYR A 131 0.16 -8.34 -25.68
C TYR A 131 -0.87 -7.21 -25.51
N ALA A 132 -0.69 -6.36 -24.52
CA ALA A 132 -1.61 -5.26 -24.21
C ALA A 132 -1.42 -4.04 -25.13
N GLY A 133 -2.42 -3.16 -25.19
CA GLY A 133 -2.41 -1.93 -25.95
C GLY A 133 -1.91 -0.72 -25.20
N GLY A 134 -1.81 -0.80 -23.86
CA GLY A 134 -1.30 0.26 -23.01
C GLY A 134 -0.92 -0.20 -21.61
N SER A 135 -0.17 0.64 -20.88
CA SER A 135 0.28 0.34 -19.52
C SER A 135 0.32 1.59 -18.63
N ILE A 136 -0.19 1.46 -17.41
CA ILE A 136 -0.25 2.51 -16.39
C ILE A 136 0.40 1.98 -15.11
N LEU A 137 1.28 2.78 -14.49
CA LEU A 137 1.74 2.58 -13.11
C LEU A 137 0.99 3.58 -12.22
N LEU A 138 0.12 3.08 -11.38
CA LEU A 138 -0.83 3.91 -10.63
C LEU A 138 -0.43 4.08 -9.16
N GLY A 139 -0.20 5.31 -8.71
CA GLY A 139 0.04 5.62 -7.29
C GLY A 139 1.31 4.97 -6.73
N CYS A 140 2.43 5.08 -7.45
CA CYS A 140 3.69 4.49 -6.99
C CYS A 140 4.44 5.38 -6.00
N SER A 141 5.22 4.73 -5.12
CA SER A 141 6.33 5.33 -4.37
C SER A 141 7.64 4.73 -4.86
N ILE A 142 8.68 5.54 -5.04
CA ILE A 142 9.98 5.07 -5.49
C ILE A 142 11.08 5.67 -4.63
N GLU A 143 11.96 4.80 -4.10
CA GLU A 143 13.17 5.25 -3.42
C GLU A 143 14.13 5.92 -4.42
N PRO A 144 14.53 7.19 -4.24
CA PRO A 144 15.35 7.91 -5.22
C PRO A 144 16.66 7.21 -5.59
N LYS A 145 17.26 6.46 -4.65
CA LYS A 145 18.49 5.69 -4.89
C LYS A 145 18.33 4.62 -5.98
N LEU A 146 17.12 4.07 -6.15
CA LEU A 146 16.84 3.02 -7.13
C LEU A 146 16.78 3.56 -8.56
N LEU A 147 16.52 4.87 -8.75
CA LEU A 147 16.50 5.53 -10.06
C LEU A 147 17.88 5.58 -10.75
N ARG A 148 18.95 5.18 -10.06
CA ARG A 148 20.28 4.94 -10.68
C ARG A 148 20.31 3.67 -11.56
N SER A 149 19.32 2.78 -11.42
CA SER A 149 19.21 1.56 -12.20
C SER A 149 18.73 1.87 -13.64
N LYS A 150 19.60 1.62 -14.62
CA LYS A 150 19.24 1.75 -16.05
C LYS A 150 18.07 0.81 -16.44
N ALA A 151 17.96 -0.37 -15.81
CA ALA A 151 16.89 -1.31 -16.07
C ALA A 151 15.55 -0.76 -15.59
N LEU A 152 15.52 -0.19 -14.38
CA LEU A 152 14.34 0.46 -13.83
C LEU A 152 13.92 1.67 -14.69
N LEU A 153 14.84 2.55 -15.05
CA LEU A 153 14.51 3.72 -15.87
C LEU A 153 13.94 3.34 -17.23
N ARG A 154 14.47 2.29 -17.88
CA ARG A 154 13.91 1.77 -19.15
C ARG A 154 12.48 1.25 -18.95
N ASP A 155 12.22 0.52 -17.86
CA ASP A 155 10.89 0.01 -17.56
C ASP A 155 9.90 1.14 -17.29
N LEU A 156 10.28 2.13 -16.48
CA LEU A 156 9.46 3.31 -16.17
C LEU A 156 9.17 4.16 -17.42
N THR A 157 10.16 4.36 -18.29
CA THR A 157 9.97 5.10 -19.55
C THR A 157 8.98 4.40 -20.48
N ALA A 158 8.85 3.08 -20.37
CA ALA A 158 7.97 2.27 -21.23
C ALA A 158 6.50 2.25 -20.77
N PHE A 159 6.15 2.81 -19.60
CA PHE A 159 4.75 3.05 -19.24
C PHE A 159 4.19 4.24 -20.05
N ASP A 160 2.93 4.14 -20.48
CA ASP A 160 2.24 5.27 -21.12
C ASP A 160 1.95 6.38 -20.12
N ARG A 161 1.68 6.01 -18.85
CA ARG A 161 1.43 6.94 -17.76
C ARG A 161 1.94 6.37 -16.44
N ILE A 162 2.56 7.24 -15.65
CA ILE A 162 2.94 6.96 -14.26
C ILE A 162 2.26 8.01 -13.38
N THR A 163 1.69 7.58 -12.26
CA THR A 163 1.26 8.51 -11.21
C THR A 163 2.04 8.25 -9.93
N ALA A 164 2.65 9.31 -9.40
CA ALA A 164 3.29 9.31 -8.10
C ALA A 164 2.29 9.73 -7.02
N ARG A 165 2.24 9.01 -5.91
CA ARG A 165 1.28 9.30 -4.82
C ARG A 165 1.78 10.30 -3.79
N GLU A 166 3.09 10.64 -3.80
CA GLU A 166 3.68 11.72 -3.03
C GLU A 166 4.60 12.60 -3.90
N THR A 167 4.65 13.87 -3.56
CA THR A 167 5.41 14.89 -4.29
C THR A 167 6.91 14.57 -4.36
N GLN A 168 7.47 13.96 -3.33
CA GLN A 168 8.88 13.52 -3.34
C GLN A 168 9.15 12.51 -4.46
N THR A 169 8.29 11.51 -4.64
CA THR A 169 8.42 10.53 -5.74
C THR A 169 8.23 11.21 -7.10
N LEU A 170 7.26 12.13 -7.24
CA LEU A 170 7.06 12.90 -8.46
C LEU A 170 8.34 13.64 -8.88
N HIS A 171 8.92 14.41 -7.96
CA HIS A 171 10.13 15.18 -8.23
C HIS A 171 11.34 14.28 -8.55
N ALA A 172 11.47 13.14 -7.85
CA ALA A 172 12.55 12.20 -8.12
C ALA A 172 12.44 11.61 -9.54
N LEU A 173 11.24 11.23 -9.97
CA LEU A 173 10.99 10.71 -11.33
C LEU A 173 11.23 11.77 -12.39
N GLN A 174 10.76 13.00 -12.19
CA GLN A 174 11.00 14.12 -13.10
C GLN A 174 12.49 14.47 -13.21
N SER A 175 13.21 14.49 -12.08
CA SER A 175 14.66 14.72 -12.04
C SER A 175 15.45 13.61 -12.74
N ALA A 176 14.91 12.39 -12.78
CA ALA A 176 15.47 11.27 -13.55
C ALA A 176 15.15 11.36 -15.07
N GLY A 177 14.48 12.42 -15.53
CA GLY A 177 14.18 12.68 -16.94
C GLY A 177 12.88 12.06 -17.44
N LEU A 178 12.04 11.48 -16.59
CA LEU A 178 10.76 10.91 -16.98
C LEU A 178 9.72 12.02 -17.19
N ARG A 179 9.02 11.98 -18.34
CA ARG A 179 8.02 12.99 -18.74
C ARG A 179 6.58 12.49 -18.70
N ASN A 180 6.39 11.19 -18.56
CA ASN A 180 5.09 10.51 -18.49
C ASN A 180 4.55 10.40 -17.06
N VAL A 181 5.00 11.29 -16.16
CA VAL A 181 4.71 11.26 -14.73
C VAL A 181 3.81 12.42 -14.32
N SER A 182 2.81 12.14 -13.50
CA SER A 182 1.94 13.13 -12.85
C SER A 182 1.72 12.80 -11.39
N PHE A 183 1.28 13.79 -10.61
CA PHE A 183 0.83 13.55 -9.24
C PHE A 183 -0.59 12.97 -9.26
N CYS A 184 -0.84 11.96 -8.43
CA CYS A 184 -2.17 11.47 -8.12
C CYS A 184 -2.13 10.86 -6.71
N PRO A 185 -2.91 11.37 -5.75
CA PRO A 185 -2.91 10.85 -4.39
C PRO A 185 -3.17 9.35 -4.35
N ASP A 186 -2.74 8.70 -3.27
CA ASP A 186 -3.00 7.27 -3.07
C ASP A 186 -4.51 7.01 -3.13
N SER A 187 -4.92 6.06 -3.97
CA SER A 187 -6.35 5.77 -4.17
C SER A 187 -7.03 5.24 -2.91
N ALA A 188 -6.28 4.71 -1.94
CA ALA A 188 -6.81 4.22 -0.67
C ALA A 188 -7.47 5.33 0.19
N PHE A 189 -7.23 6.62 -0.11
CA PHE A 189 -8.02 7.72 0.46
C PHE A 189 -9.52 7.58 0.14
N LEU A 190 -9.89 6.99 -1.01
CA LEU A 190 -11.27 6.72 -1.41
C LEU A 190 -11.89 5.46 -0.79
N LEU A 191 -11.15 4.70 0.01
CA LEU A 191 -11.69 3.49 0.61
C LEU A 191 -12.85 3.86 1.54
N GLU A 192 -14.02 3.28 1.27
CA GLU A 192 -15.21 3.50 2.08
C GLU A 192 -15.17 2.61 3.33
N PRO A 193 -15.47 3.16 4.52
CA PRO A 193 -15.65 2.36 5.73
C PRO A 193 -16.89 1.47 5.58
N ARG A 194 -16.86 0.29 6.24
CA ARG A 194 -18.00 -0.64 6.32
C ARG A 194 -18.18 -1.12 7.75
N GLY A 195 -19.35 -1.67 8.06
CA GLY A 195 -19.64 -2.22 9.37
C GLY A 195 -18.58 -3.23 9.80
N ALA A 196 -18.04 -3.07 11.00
CA ALA A 196 -16.94 -3.85 11.56
C ALA A 196 -17.36 -4.52 12.88
N GLU A 197 -16.73 -5.64 13.22
CA GLU A 197 -16.82 -6.25 14.53
C GLU A 197 -15.89 -5.50 15.50
N ILE A 198 -16.48 -4.85 16.50
CA ILE A 198 -15.76 -4.01 17.47
C ILE A 198 -15.87 -4.67 18.84
N PRO A 199 -14.75 -4.93 19.57
CA PRO A 199 -14.79 -5.45 20.92
C PRO A 199 -15.47 -4.50 21.91
N GLU A 200 -16.12 -5.02 22.95
CA GLU A 200 -16.81 -4.21 23.98
C GLU A 200 -15.87 -3.22 24.71
N VAL A 201 -14.61 -3.59 24.86
CA VAL A 201 -13.57 -2.74 25.47
C VAL A 201 -13.29 -1.47 24.65
N PHE A 202 -13.58 -1.49 23.37
CA PHE A 202 -13.32 -0.37 22.47
C PHE A 202 -14.31 0.78 22.74
N GLN A 203 -13.78 1.95 23.00
CA GLN A 203 -14.54 3.18 23.26
C GLN A 203 -14.47 4.11 22.07
N PRO A 204 -15.52 4.29 21.27
CA PRO A 204 -15.50 5.21 20.12
C PRO A 204 -15.07 6.62 20.54
N HIS A 205 -14.11 7.18 19.79
CA HIS A 205 -13.49 8.49 20.04
C HIS A 205 -12.73 8.66 21.37
N ASN A 206 -12.60 7.58 22.15
CA ASN A 206 -11.76 7.51 23.34
C ASN A 206 -10.86 6.25 23.33
N THR A 207 -10.48 5.77 22.17
CA THR A 207 -9.56 4.66 21.98
C THR A 207 -8.34 5.11 21.19
N VAL A 208 -7.15 4.75 21.65
CA VAL A 208 -5.90 4.94 20.90
C VAL A 208 -5.62 3.68 20.07
N GLY A 209 -5.59 3.82 18.75
CA GLY A 209 -5.26 2.71 17.86
C GLY A 209 -3.75 2.56 17.68
N ILE A 210 -3.24 1.32 17.72
CA ILE A 210 -1.83 1.00 17.52
C ILE A 210 -1.70 -0.10 16.48
N ASN A 211 -0.86 0.13 15.46
CA ASN A 211 -0.44 -0.86 14.48
C ASN A 211 1.10 -0.96 14.49
N VAL A 212 1.61 -2.16 14.61
CA VAL A 212 3.03 -2.47 14.46
C VAL A 212 3.20 -3.66 13.53
N SER A 213 4.30 -3.69 12.76
CA SER A 213 4.52 -4.74 11.76
C SER A 213 5.84 -5.48 11.97
N PRO A 214 5.91 -6.79 11.66
CA PRO A 214 7.17 -7.51 11.65
C PRO A 214 8.20 -6.89 10.71
N LEU A 215 7.76 -6.31 9.59
CA LEU A 215 8.66 -5.65 8.64
C LEU A 215 9.36 -4.44 9.27
N LEU A 216 8.64 -3.62 10.03
CA LEU A 216 9.20 -2.49 10.76
C LEU A 216 10.23 -2.98 11.79
N LEU A 217 9.90 -4.02 12.55
CA LEU A 217 10.79 -4.58 13.57
C LEU A 217 12.08 -5.16 12.95
N ARG A 218 11.97 -5.88 11.82
CA ARG A 218 13.14 -6.39 11.08
C ARG A 218 14.05 -5.30 10.52
N ARG A 219 13.51 -4.12 10.22
CA ARG A 219 14.29 -2.98 9.70
C ARG A 219 14.87 -2.09 10.80
N ALA A 220 14.34 -2.20 12.00
CA ALA A 220 14.84 -1.46 13.15
C ALA A 220 16.22 -1.95 13.56
N ARG A 221 17.11 -1.05 13.93
CA ARG A 221 18.41 -1.40 14.54
C ARG A 221 18.25 -2.16 15.86
N ASN A 222 17.18 -1.84 16.60
CA ASN A 222 16.84 -2.46 17.87
C ASN A 222 15.30 -2.66 17.97
N ALA A 223 14.83 -3.85 17.60
CA ALA A 223 13.41 -4.19 17.65
C ALA A 223 12.85 -4.15 19.10
N LYS A 224 13.66 -4.54 20.09
CA LYS A 224 13.25 -4.49 21.51
C LYS A 224 12.98 -3.07 21.98
N LEU A 225 13.78 -2.09 21.52
CA LEU A 225 13.56 -0.69 21.84
C LEU A 225 12.25 -0.16 21.23
N ILE A 226 11.88 -0.60 20.01
CA ILE A 226 10.60 -0.24 19.40
C ILE A 226 9.43 -0.80 20.22
N LEU A 227 9.48 -2.09 20.58
CA LEU A 227 8.44 -2.71 21.42
C LEU A 227 8.38 -2.06 22.81
N GLY A 228 9.54 -1.77 23.44
CA GLY A 228 9.62 -1.04 24.70
C GLY A 228 8.96 0.33 24.65
N ASN A 229 9.14 1.08 23.54
CA ASN A 229 8.43 2.35 23.31
C ASN A 229 6.92 2.18 23.23
N LEU A 230 6.42 1.12 22.58
CA LEU A 230 4.98 0.86 22.50
C LEU A 230 4.42 0.42 23.85
N ILE A 231 5.16 -0.38 24.62
CA ILE A 231 4.79 -0.76 26.00
C ILE A 231 4.72 0.51 26.88
N ALA A 232 5.75 1.36 26.83
CA ALA A 232 5.76 2.61 27.59
C ALA A 232 4.62 3.56 27.20
N LEU A 233 4.27 3.60 25.92
CA LEU A 233 3.11 4.35 25.44
C LEU A 233 1.81 3.81 26.02
N ILE A 234 1.58 2.50 25.92
CA ILE A 234 0.36 1.86 26.43
C ILE A 234 0.24 2.08 27.95
N ASP A 235 1.31 1.84 28.71
CA ASP A 235 1.35 2.11 30.14
C ASP A 235 0.99 3.56 30.48
N THR A 236 1.57 4.52 29.73
CA THR A 236 1.27 5.93 29.90
C THR A 236 -0.20 6.25 29.63
N ILE A 237 -0.77 5.71 28.53
CA ILE A 237 -2.20 5.90 28.23
C ILE A 237 -3.06 5.39 29.36
N LEU A 238 -2.82 4.16 29.82
CA LEU A 238 -3.60 3.53 30.88
C LEU A 238 -3.50 4.24 32.24
N ARG A 239 -2.36 4.84 32.55
CA ARG A 239 -2.12 5.54 33.82
C ARG A 239 -2.58 6.98 33.82
N THR A 240 -2.55 7.66 32.67
CA THR A 240 -2.78 9.11 32.62
C THR A 240 -4.09 9.51 31.95
N THR A 241 -4.84 8.54 31.41
CA THR A 241 -6.13 8.76 30.74
C THR A 241 -7.12 7.65 31.07
N ASP A 242 -8.37 7.84 30.74
CA ASP A 242 -9.44 6.82 30.75
C ASP A 242 -9.59 6.08 29.42
N SER A 243 -8.76 6.41 28.43
CA SER A 243 -8.83 5.86 27.07
C SER A 243 -8.55 4.36 27.04
N ALA A 244 -9.23 3.66 26.14
CA ALA A 244 -8.87 2.29 25.75
C ALA A 244 -7.73 2.29 24.70
N VAL A 245 -7.12 1.12 24.51
CA VAL A 245 -6.11 0.89 23.48
C VAL A 245 -6.56 -0.26 22.58
N ALA A 246 -6.56 -0.04 21.26
CA ALA A 246 -6.86 -1.07 20.28
C ALA A 246 -5.61 -1.42 19.48
N LEU A 247 -5.23 -2.69 19.51
CA LEU A 247 -4.13 -3.25 18.73
C LEU A 247 -4.67 -3.75 17.40
N ILE A 248 -4.34 -3.08 16.29
CA ILE A 248 -5.02 -3.24 15.02
C ILE A 248 -4.08 -3.84 13.97
N PRO A 249 -4.28 -5.10 13.54
CA PRO A 249 -3.50 -5.69 12.43
C PRO A 249 -3.92 -5.06 11.09
N HIS A 250 -2.98 -4.91 10.16
CA HIS A 250 -3.24 -4.41 8.81
C HIS A 250 -2.56 -5.25 7.71
N ALA A 251 -1.82 -6.28 8.09
CA ALA A 251 -1.37 -7.36 7.23
C ALA A 251 -1.31 -8.64 8.04
N VAL A 252 -1.81 -9.74 7.46
CA VAL A 252 -1.87 -11.06 8.10
C VAL A 252 -1.29 -12.14 7.18
N GLN A 253 -0.30 -11.75 6.36
CA GLN A 253 0.39 -12.64 5.44
C GLN A 253 1.41 -13.51 6.16
N ASN A 254 1.61 -14.73 5.66
CA ASN A 254 2.62 -15.63 6.21
C ASN A 254 4.01 -14.96 6.22
N GLY A 255 4.70 -15.01 7.37
CA GLY A 255 6.00 -14.38 7.59
C GLY A 255 5.98 -12.83 7.69
N ASN A 256 4.80 -12.20 7.59
CA ASN A 256 4.64 -10.75 7.73
C ASN A 256 3.28 -10.40 8.38
N ASP A 257 2.97 -11.11 9.47
CA ASP A 257 1.70 -11.05 10.19
C ASP A 257 1.79 -10.06 11.37
N ASP A 258 1.03 -8.98 11.29
CA ASP A 258 1.00 -7.94 12.33
C ASP A 258 0.47 -8.48 13.67
N ARG A 259 -0.30 -9.57 13.66
CA ARG A 259 -0.84 -10.18 14.87
C ARG A 259 0.25 -10.71 15.79
N ASP A 260 1.41 -11.08 15.26
CA ASP A 260 2.49 -11.63 16.08
C ASP A 260 3.02 -10.60 17.10
N PRO A 261 3.54 -9.43 16.70
CA PRO A 261 3.97 -8.42 17.66
C PRO A 261 2.81 -7.79 18.43
N LEU A 262 1.60 -7.74 17.88
CA LEU A 262 0.43 -7.20 18.58
C LEU A 262 -0.02 -8.13 19.71
N LYS A 263 0.08 -9.45 19.57
CA LYS A 263 -0.18 -10.43 20.66
C LYS A 263 0.82 -10.28 21.81
N GLU A 264 2.08 -10.00 21.51
CA GLU A 264 3.10 -9.74 22.53
C GLU A 264 2.74 -8.48 23.35
N LEU A 265 2.34 -7.39 22.69
CA LEU A 265 1.86 -6.19 23.35
C LEU A 265 0.57 -6.45 24.16
N TYR A 266 -0.37 -7.20 23.59
CA TYR A 266 -1.63 -7.53 24.27
C TYR A 266 -1.39 -8.33 25.54
N ALA A 267 -0.54 -9.35 25.51
CA ALA A 267 -0.21 -10.19 26.66
C ALA A 267 0.34 -9.38 27.87
N ALA A 268 1.04 -8.27 27.60
CA ALA A 268 1.56 -7.39 28.65
C ALA A 268 0.48 -6.57 29.38
N PHE A 269 -0.72 -6.40 28.78
CA PHE A 269 -1.76 -5.50 29.30
C PHE A 269 -3.18 -6.08 29.31
N GLN A 270 -3.37 -7.37 29.01
CA GLN A 270 -4.69 -8.01 28.93
C GLN A 270 -5.51 -7.85 30.22
N ASP A 271 -4.84 -7.86 31.37
CA ASP A 271 -5.49 -7.79 32.70
C ASP A 271 -5.94 -6.36 33.04
N SER A 272 -5.58 -5.37 32.24
CA SER A 272 -5.99 -3.96 32.46
C SER A 272 -7.49 -3.71 32.19
N GLY A 273 -8.16 -4.61 31.47
CA GLY A 273 -9.55 -4.46 31.04
C GLY A 273 -9.77 -3.30 30.02
N ARG A 274 -8.70 -2.62 29.55
CA ARG A 274 -8.77 -1.47 28.64
C ARG A 274 -7.94 -1.62 27.37
N VAL A 275 -7.34 -2.78 27.13
CA VAL A 275 -6.60 -3.09 25.91
C VAL A 275 -7.32 -4.20 25.15
N CYS A 276 -7.53 -4.05 23.86
CA CYS A 276 -8.11 -5.08 23.02
C CYS A 276 -7.27 -5.35 21.76
N LEU A 277 -7.27 -6.60 21.32
CA LEU A 277 -6.71 -7.03 20.05
C LEU A 277 -7.86 -7.13 19.04
N ILE A 278 -7.77 -6.32 17.97
CA ILE A 278 -8.77 -6.34 16.91
C ILE A 278 -8.59 -7.60 16.06
N LYS A 279 -9.69 -8.31 15.83
CA LYS A 279 -9.72 -9.45 14.92
C LYS A 279 -9.41 -9.01 13.49
N ASP A 280 -8.87 -9.95 12.72
CA ASP A 280 -8.64 -9.75 11.30
C ASP A 280 -9.96 -9.57 10.55
N GLN A 281 -10.06 -8.48 9.79
CA GLN A 281 -11.22 -8.06 9.03
C GLN A 281 -10.76 -7.38 7.73
N SER A 282 -11.67 -7.14 6.78
CA SER A 282 -11.34 -6.46 5.52
C SER A 282 -10.82 -5.03 5.74
N ALA A 283 -10.07 -4.51 4.78
CA ALA A 283 -9.54 -3.14 4.81
C ALA A 283 -10.63 -2.08 5.10
N SER A 284 -11.82 -2.23 4.54
CA SER A 284 -12.95 -1.33 4.79
C SER A 284 -13.48 -1.39 6.23
N GLN A 285 -13.48 -2.57 6.84
CA GLN A 285 -13.89 -2.77 8.23
C GLN A 285 -12.83 -2.25 9.19
N LEU A 286 -11.56 -2.54 8.93
CA LEU A 286 -10.44 -1.99 9.71
C LEU A 286 -10.40 -0.46 9.64
N LYS A 287 -10.70 0.14 8.46
CA LYS A 287 -10.84 1.59 8.34
C LYS A 287 -11.97 2.13 9.22
N SER A 288 -13.09 1.43 9.36
CA SER A 288 -14.18 1.85 10.26
C SER A 288 -13.73 1.90 11.72
N ILE A 289 -12.97 0.89 12.16
CA ILE A 289 -12.43 0.85 13.53
C ILE A 289 -11.42 1.98 13.74
N ILE A 290 -10.49 2.16 12.80
CA ILE A 290 -9.49 3.24 12.84
C ILE A 290 -10.17 4.61 12.88
N ALA A 291 -11.25 4.81 12.11
CA ALA A 291 -11.99 6.07 12.09
C ALA A 291 -12.64 6.45 13.42
N LEU A 292 -12.88 5.48 14.28
CA LEU A 292 -13.43 5.67 15.64
C LEU A 292 -12.34 5.87 16.71
N CYS A 293 -11.06 5.82 16.36
CA CYS A 293 -9.98 6.11 17.29
C CYS A 293 -9.86 7.61 17.57
N SER A 294 -9.46 7.98 18.80
CA SER A 294 -9.11 9.36 19.15
C SER A 294 -7.76 9.81 18.60
N SER A 295 -6.84 8.84 18.46
CA SER A 295 -5.54 8.99 17.80
C SER A 295 -5.04 7.63 17.32
N PHE A 296 -4.06 7.64 16.41
CA PHE A 296 -3.52 6.42 15.83
C PHE A 296 -2.00 6.44 15.76
N ILE A 297 -1.36 5.31 16.06
CA ILE A 297 0.07 5.10 15.87
C ILE A 297 0.25 3.96 14.86
N GLY A 298 0.79 4.24 13.68
CA GLY A 298 0.79 3.29 12.57
C GLY A 298 2.15 3.04 11.95
N ALA A 299 2.48 1.75 11.76
CA ALA A 299 3.67 1.29 11.03
C ALA A 299 3.37 0.97 9.55
N ARG A 300 2.14 0.59 9.24
CA ARG A 300 1.71 0.28 7.86
C ARG A 300 1.17 1.54 7.18
N THR A 301 1.71 1.84 5.99
CA THR A 301 1.33 3.03 5.21
C THR A 301 -0.19 3.11 5.01
N HIS A 302 -0.84 2.02 4.64
CA HIS A 302 -2.29 2.05 4.38
C HIS A 302 -3.14 2.08 5.66
N ALA A 303 -2.63 1.64 6.82
CA ALA A 303 -3.27 1.90 8.11
C ALA A 303 -3.19 3.39 8.47
N VAL A 304 -2.04 4.04 8.20
CA VAL A 304 -1.87 5.50 8.35
C VAL A 304 -2.80 6.25 7.39
N ILE A 305 -2.91 5.83 6.12
CA ILE A 305 -3.83 6.43 5.14
C ILE A 305 -5.29 6.26 5.60
N ALA A 306 -5.66 5.09 6.13
CA ALA A 306 -7.00 4.88 6.68
C ALA A 306 -7.31 5.85 7.82
N ALA A 307 -6.35 6.11 8.71
CA ALA A 307 -6.49 7.09 9.79
C ALA A 307 -6.54 8.53 9.24
N TYR A 308 -5.61 8.93 8.38
CA TYR A 308 -5.58 10.26 7.78
C TYR A 308 -6.86 10.57 7.01
N SER A 309 -7.31 9.65 6.15
CA SER A 309 -8.54 9.82 5.37
C SER A 309 -9.82 9.83 6.21
N SER A 310 -9.73 9.42 7.47
CA SER A 310 -10.82 9.49 8.46
C SER A 310 -10.71 10.70 9.39
N GLY A 311 -9.69 11.55 9.21
CA GLY A 311 -9.46 12.72 10.05
C GLY A 311 -8.90 12.40 11.44
N VAL A 312 -8.31 11.22 11.63
CA VAL A 312 -7.76 10.77 12.93
C VAL A 312 -6.32 11.25 13.08
N PRO A 313 -5.99 12.02 14.12
CA PRO A 313 -4.62 12.44 14.43
C PRO A 313 -3.70 11.22 14.52
N THR A 314 -2.63 11.18 13.72
CA THR A 314 -1.82 9.98 13.54
C THR A 314 -0.33 10.25 13.59
N LEU A 315 0.39 9.42 14.36
CA LEU A 315 1.84 9.32 14.34
C LEU A 315 2.26 8.13 13.48
N ALA A 316 2.95 8.39 12.37
CA ALA A 316 3.50 7.33 11.53
C ALA A 316 4.89 6.92 12.04
N LEU A 317 5.10 5.61 12.26
CA LEU A 317 6.41 5.03 12.52
C LEU A 317 7.09 4.76 11.17
N GLY A 318 7.99 5.67 10.76
CA GLY A 318 8.57 5.67 9.43
C GLY A 318 9.85 4.84 9.34
N TYR A 319 10.00 4.06 8.28
CA TYR A 319 11.25 3.37 7.92
C TYR A 319 11.59 3.56 6.42
N SER A 320 10.90 4.47 5.75
CA SER A 320 11.07 4.75 4.32
C SER A 320 10.58 6.15 3.97
N VAL A 321 10.93 6.64 2.79
CA VAL A 321 10.52 7.96 2.27
C VAL A 321 9.00 8.17 2.20
N LYS A 322 8.21 7.09 2.10
CA LYS A 322 6.74 7.17 1.93
C LYS A 322 6.03 7.89 3.06
N ALA A 323 6.33 7.51 4.30
CA ALA A 323 5.69 8.13 5.47
C ALA A 323 6.01 9.62 5.53
N LYS A 324 7.27 9.97 5.23
CA LYS A 324 7.75 11.34 5.19
C LYS A 324 7.08 12.14 4.08
N GLY A 325 7.13 11.65 2.84
CA GLY A 325 6.52 12.32 1.69
C GLY A 325 5.02 12.53 1.84
N LEU A 326 4.30 11.52 2.37
CA LEU A 326 2.87 11.64 2.65
C LEU A 326 2.58 12.72 3.71
N ALA A 327 3.36 12.79 4.79
CA ALA A 327 3.18 13.81 5.82
C ALA A 327 3.52 15.21 5.29
N GLU A 328 4.59 15.37 4.52
CA GLU A 328 4.96 16.64 3.87
C GLU A 328 3.85 17.13 2.92
N ASP A 329 3.26 16.25 2.14
CA ASP A 329 2.16 16.60 1.23
C ASP A 329 0.88 17.03 1.97
N ILE A 330 0.63 16.47 3.16
CA ILE A 330 -0.58 16.76 3.94
C ILE A 330 -0.39 17.98 4.83
N PHE A 331 0.74 18.05 5.55
CA PHE A 331 0.98 19.03 6.61
C PHE A 331 2.01 20.10 6.24
N GLY A 332 2.69 19.98 5.08
CA GLY A 332 3.80 20.82 4.68
C GLY A 332 5.13 20.47 5.34
N VAL A 333 5.12 19.61 6.34
CA VAL A 333 6.29 19.11 7.08
C VAL A 333 6.07 17.66 7.54
N ASP A 334 7.15 16.91 7.70
CA ASP A 334 7.07 15.55 8.24
C ASP A 334 7.02 15.49 9.77
N THR A 335 7.73 16.39 10.44
CA THR A 335 7.78 16.49 11.89
C THR A 335 6.68 17.46 12.40
N PRO A 336 5.86 17.07 13.38
CA PRO A 336 5.99 15.93 14.31
C PRO A 336 5.23 14.65 13.91
N TYR A 337 4.70 14.55 12.71
CA TYR A 337 3.74 13.50 12.28
C TYR A 337 4.39 12.17 11.93
N VAL A 338 5.69 12.19 11.62
CA VAL A 338 6.48 10.97 11.37
C VAL A 338 7.59 10.87 12.42
N LEU A 339 7.74 9.68 12.98
CA LEU A 339 8.89 9.30 13.80
C LEU A 339 9.69 8.24 13.03
N PRO A 340 10.83 8.62 12.41
CA PRO A 340 11.72 7.65 11.81
C PRO A 340 12.25 6.68 12.86
N ILE A 341 12.18 5.37 12.59
CA ILE A 341 12.55 4.35 13.59
C ILE A 341 14.03 4.40 13.97
N GLU A 342 14.89 4.88 13.09
CA GLU A 342 16.31 5.15 13.35
C GLU A 342 16.55 6.28 14.37
N ASN A 343 15.56 7.15 14.57
CA ASN A 343 15.61 8.26 15.53
C ASN A 343 15.05 7.90 16.92
N ILE A 344 14.59 6.65 17.10
CA ILE A 344 14.15 6.17 18.41
C ILE A 344 15.37 5.78 19.22
N ALA A 345 15.78 6.70 20.10
CA ALA A 345 16.98 6.56 20.92
C ALA A 345 16.71 6.16 22.39
N ASN A 346 15.47 6.25 22.83
CA ASN A 346 15.04 5.92 24.21
C ASN A 346 13.60 5.37 24.21
N GLU A 347 13.14 4.88 25.35
CA GLU A 347 11.83 4.24 25.50
C GLU A 347 10.63 5.18 25.54
N THR A 348 10.84 6.48 25.57
CA THR A 348 9.78 7.50 25.68
C THR A 348 9.54 8.27 24.39
N ALA A 349 10.29 8.00 23.34
CA ALA A 349 10.24 8.79 22.10
C ALA A 349 8.84 8.77 21.46
N VAL A 350 8.17 7.62 21.40
CA VAL A 350 6.80 7.48 20.85
C VAL A 350 5.80 8.18 21.77
N THR A 351 5.92 8.01 23.08
CA THR A 351 5.05 8.65 24.09
C THR A 351 5.11 10.18 24.00
N CYS A 352 6.31 10.76 23.92
CA CYS A 352 6.48 12.21 23.78
C CYS A 352 5.82 12.76 22.50
N ARG A 353 5.92 12.03 21.40
CA ARG A 353 5.26 12.41 20.14
C ARG A 353 3.74 12.28 20.23
N TRP A 354 3.24 11.22 20.83
CA TRP A 354 1.80 11.04 21.04
C TRP A 354 1.19 12.14 21.93
N ILE A 355 1.85 12.56 23.00
CA ILE A 355 1.39 13.66 23.85
C ILE A 355 1.25 14.96 23.02
N ARG A 356 2.25 15.28 22.18
CA ARG A 356 2.19 16.44 21.27
C ARG A 356 1.05 16.32 20.26
N LEU A 357 0.87 15.14 19.69
CA LEU A 357 -0.21 14.85 18.74
C LEU A 357 -1.59 15.12 19.38
N ARG A 358 -1.79 14.72 20.64
CA ARG A 358 -3.04 14.98 21.36
C ARG A 358 -3.31 16.46 21.59
N ILE A 359 -2.29 17.23 21.96
CA ILE A 359 -2.41 18.68 22.19
C ILE A 359 -2.91 19.39 20.92
N HIS A 360 -2.44 18.98 19.75
CA HIS A 360 -2.77 19.58 18.46
C HIS A 360 -3.85 18.82 17.68
N ALA A 361 -4.56 17.90 18.32
CA ALA A 361 -5.54 17.04 17.64
C ALA A 361 -6.61 17.81 16.84
N PRO A 362 -7.21 18.93 17.34
CA PRO A 362 -8.22 19.65 16.58
C PRO A 362 -7.71 20.23 15.27
N GLU A 363 -6.51 20.85 15.29
CA GLU A 363 -5.87 21.44 14.11
C GLU A 363 -5.48 20.36 13.09
N ILE A 364 -4.94 19.25 13.59
CA ILE A 364 -4.57 18.09 12.77
C ILE A 364 -5.81 17.53 12.08
N THR A 365 -6.90 17.30 12.81
CA THR A 365 -8.16 16.79 12.26
C THR A 365 -8.72 17.75 11.19
N LYS A 366 -8.66 19.06 11.43
CA LYS A 366 -9.11 20.06 10.45
C LYS A 366 -8.28 19.99 9.15
N THR A 367 -6.95 19.91 9.27
CA THR A 367 -6.03 19.79 8.14
C THR A 367 -6.28 18.50 7.36
N LEU A 368 -6.43 17.36 8.04
CA LEU A 368 -6.70 16.05 7.43
C LEU A 368 -8.00 16.06 6.65
N ARG A 369 -9.08 16.62 7.21
CA ARG A 369 -10.39 16.71 6.52
C ARG A 369 -10.30 17.54 5.25
N ALA A 370 -9.66 18.72 5.32
CA ALA A 370 -9.48 19.59 4.16
C ALA A 370 -8.63 18.89 3.06
N LYS A 371 -7.54 18.22 3.46
CA LYS A 371 -6.65 17.54 2.52
C LYS A 371 -7.31 16.30 1.91
N THR A 372 -8.07 15.54 2.70
CA THR A 372 -8.81 14.38 2.20
C THR A 372 -9.82 14.79 1.12
N ALA A 373 -10.59 15.87 1.34
CA ALA A 373 -11.51 16.40 0.34
C ALA A 373 -10.78 16.78 -0.96
N ALA A 374 -9.64 17.48 -0.86
CA ALA A 374 -8.82 17.84 -2.03
C ALA A 374 -8.28 16.60 -2.76
N TYR A 375 -7.88 15.56 -2.03
CA TYR A 375 -7.40 14.29 -2.62
C TYR A 375 -8.53 13.53 -3.32
N GLU A 376 -9.74 13.49 -2.74
CA GLU A 376 -10.90 12.90 -3.39
C GLU A 376 -11.23 13.59 -4.71
N ASP A 377 -11.16 14.92 -4.75
CA ASP A 377 -11.42 15.68 -5.97
C ASP A 377 -10.36 15.47 -7.04
N ALA A 378 -9.07 15.39 -6.63
CA ALA A 378 -7.97 15.04 -7.53
C ALA A 378 -8.14 13.63 -8.12
N LEU A 379 -8.54 12.65 -7.33
CA LEU A 379 -8.82 11.29 -7.79
C LEU A 379 -10.04 11.21 -8.72
N LYS A 380 -11.10 11.99 -8.45
CA LYS A 380 -12.26 12.13 -9.36
C LYS A 380 -11.85 12.77 -10.69
N ALA A 381 -10.99 13.80 -10.65
CA ALA A 381 -10.44 14.43 -11.85
C ALA A 381 -9.58 13.45 -12.66
N PHE A 382 -8.70 12.70 -12.00
CA PHE A 382 -7.91 11.64 -12.64
C PHE A 382 -8.80 10.60 -13.33
N ARG A 383 -9.89 10.14 -12.68
CA ARG A 383 -10.87 9.23 -13.31
C ARG A 383 -11.43 9.78 -14.62
N ARG A 384 -11.77 11.10 -14.68
CA ARG A 384 -12.26 11.72 -15.91
C ARG A 384 -11.22 11.65 -17.03
N THR A 385 -9.95 11.95 -16.74
CA THR A 385 -8.88 11.86 -17.76
C THR A 385 -8.70 10.45 -18.32
N LEU A 386 -8.94 9.40 -17.51
CA LEU A 386 -8.92 8.02 -17.98
C LEU A 386 -10.10 7.67 -18.88
N GLN A 387 -11.24 8.35 -18.71
CA GLN A 387 -12.43 8.15 -19.52
C GLN A 387 -12.36 8.94 -20.84
N GLU A 388 -11.86 10.17 -20.81
CA GLU A 388 -11.74 11.07 -21.96
C GLU A 388 -10.62 10.62 -22.91
N GLY A 389 -9.56 10.00 -22.42
CA GLY A 389 -8.50 9.41 -23.26
C GLY A 389 -8.97 8.25 -24.16
N LYS A 390 -10.28 7.95 -24.15
CA LYS A 390 -10.93 6.97 -25.04
C LYS A 390 -11.20 7.49 -26.46
N ASP A 391 -11.27 8.80 -26.64
CA ASP A 391 -11.78 9.37 -27.91
C ASP A 391 -10.68 9.87 -28.84
N GLY A 392 -9.41 9.66 -28.54
CA GLY A 392 -8.38 10.08 -29.48
C GLY A 392 -6.95 9.93 -29.00
N LYS A 393 -6.05 9.68 -29.91
CA LYS A 393 -4.59 9.65 -29.81
C LYS A 393 -3.93 10.91 -29.17
N THR A 394 -4.69 11.71 -28.43
CA THR A 394 -4.33 13.04 -27.88
C THR A 394 -3.88 13.01 -26.42
N ALA A 395 -3.77 11.84 -25.79
CA ALA A 395 -3.36 11.72 -24.38
C ALA A 395 -1.90 12.16 -24.09
N ARG A 396 -1.12 12.53 -25.10
CA ARG A 396 0.26 13.04 -24.94
C ARG A 396 0.35 14.48 -24.45
N ASN A 397 -0.71 15.30 -24.52
CA ASN A 397 -0.65 16.74 -24.26
C ASN A 397 -1.45 17.26 -23.06
N ALA A 398 -2.18 16.42 -22.34
CA ALA A 398 -2.97 16.87 -21.18
C ALA A 398 -2.20 16.95 -19.85
N ALA A 399 -0.90 16.74 -19.85
CA ALA A 399 -0.06 16.76 -18.65
C ALA A 399 0.29 18.17 -18.12
N SER A 400 -0.20 19.25 -18.76
CA SER A 400 0.21 20.64 -18.41
C SER A 400 -0.86 21.48 -17.72
N ALA A 401 -1.99 20.92 -17.31
CA ALA A 401 -3.13 21.75 -16.88
C ALA A 401 -3.61 21.53 -15.44
N VAL A 402 -2.82 20.89 -14.57
CA VAL A 402 -3.14 20.85 -13.13
C VAL A 402 -1.85 21.05 -12.32
N LEU A 403 -1.45 22.28 -12.19
CA LEU A 403 -0.61 22.83 -11.13
C LEU A 403 -1.44 23.82 -10.34
#